data_ef4cf90d28074be62255e8b0a920324c
#
_entry.id   ef4cf90d28074be62255e8b0a920324c
#
_cell.length_a   1.000
_cell.length_b   1.000
_cell.length_c   1.000
_cell.angle_alpha   90.00
_cell.angle_beta   90.00
_cell.angle_gamma   90.00
#
_symmetry.space_group_name_H-M   'P 1'
#
loop_
_entity.id
_entity.type
_entity.pdbx_description
1 polymer ?
#
loop_
_entity_poly.entity_id
_entity_poly.type
_entity_poly.pdbx_seq_one_letter_code
_entity_poly.pdbx_strand_id
1 'polypeptide(L)'
;MRITSGTLKNRKIKSREGKETRPTLERIKEAIFSIIGDKIADARFLDLYSGTGNMAIEALSRGAGRAVMIEQDKEALRIIIDNVNDLKLDGKCRAYKNDVFRAVEILGRKNKKFDVIFLDPPYKENITEKTLEKISESEILAEDGIIISEHSVYEKSKDTVGNLVKYDERDYNKKIVTFYKSSL
;
A
#
# COMPACT_ATOMS: atom_id res chain seq x y z
N MET A 1 10.76 -10.56 -7.73
CA MET A 1 10.89 -9.14 -7.33
C MET A 1 12.04 -8.94 -6.36
N ARG A 2 12.51 -7.70 -6.20
CA ARG A 2 13.56 -7.37 -5.22
C ARG A 2 13.25 -6.08 -4.47
N ILE A 3 13.87 -5.94 -3.31
CA ILE A 3 13.85 -4.73 -2.50
C ILE A 3 14.86 -3.73 -3.10
N THR A 4 14.42 -2.50 -3.35
CA THR A 4 15.22 -1.52 -4.11
C THR A 4 16.05 -0.61 -3.22
N SER A 5 15.67 -0.43 -1.94
CA SER A 5 16.36 0.45 -1.01
C SER A 5 16.24 0.01 0.45
N GLY A 6 16.95 0.68 1.34
CA GLY A 6 16.90 0.45 2.78
C GLY A 6 17.76 -0.72 3.27
N THR A 7 17.46 -1.19 4.49
CA THR A 7 18.27 -2.20 5.20
C THR A 7 18.26 -3.58 4.54
N LEU A 8 17.24 -3.86 3.72
CA LEU A 8 17.09 -5.13 3.00
C LEU A 8 17.34 -4.98 1.49
N LYS A 9 17.98 -3.91 1.06
CA LYS A 9 18.28 -3.65 -0.36
C LYS A 9 18.88 -4.89 -1.04
N ASN A 10 18.45 -5.15 -2.28
CA ASN A 10 18.84 -6.28 -3.13
C ASN A 10 18.35 -7.67 -2.67
N ARG A 11 17.67 -7.79 -1.53
CA ARG A 11 17.05 -9.06 -1.13
C ARG A 11 15.91 -9.41 -2.10
N LYS A 12 15.81 -10.68 -2.47
CA LYS A 12 14.73 -11.16 -3.34
C LYS A 12 13.44 -11.36 -2.55
N ILE A 13 12.32 -11.06 -3.18
CA ILE A 13 10.97 -11.33 -2.71
C ILE A 13 10.34 -12.35 -3.65
N LYS A 14 9.77 -13.42 -3.10
CA LYS A 14 8.99 -14.40 -3.86
C LYS A 14 7.79 -13.70 -4.50
N SER A 15 7.45 -14.07 -5.72
CA SER A 15 6.28 -13.60 -6.46
C SER A 15 5.49 -14.80 -6.99
N ARG A 16 4.26 -14.59 -7.44
CA ARG A 16 3.52 -15.63 -8.16
C ARG A 16 4.24 -15.98 -9.45
N GLU A 17 4.21 -17.26 -9.84
CA GLU A 17 4.71 -17.72 -11.13
C GLU A 17 4.03 -16.95 -12.28
N GLY A 18 4.81 -16.57 -13.30
CA GLY A 18 4.31 -15.83 -14.47
C GLY A 18 4.08 -14.31 -14.25
N LYS A 19 4.26 -13.79 -13.04
CA LYS A 19 4.33 -12.34 -12.77
C LYS A 19 5.76 -11.92 -12.52
N GLU A 20 6.57 -11.98 -13.57
CA GLU A 20 7.90 -11.40 -13.51
C GLU A 20 7.83 -9.89 -13.25
N THR A 21 8.78 -9.41 -12.49
CA THR A 21 8.98 -7.98 -12.24
C THR A 21 9.23 -7.26 -13.55
N ARG A 22 8.25 -6.49 -13.98
CA ARG A 22 8.49 -5.54 -15.07
C ARG A 22 9.31 -4.39 -14.50
N PRO A 23 10.39 -3.95 -15.17
CA PRO A 23 11.20 -2.79 -14.74
C PRO A 23 10.36 -1.54 -14.43
N THR A 24 9.21 -1.40 -15.10
CA THR A 24 8.21 -0.35 -14.83
C THR A 24 7.68 -0.37 -13.40
N LEU A 25 7.39 -1.55 -12.83
CA LEU A 25 6.86 -1.65 -11.47
C LEU A 25 7.91 -1.27 -10.40
N GLU A 26 9.17 -1.65 -10.61
CA GLU A 26 10.26 -1.23 -9.71
C GLU A 26 10.44 0.29 -9.76
N ARG A 27 10.40 0.88 -10.95
CA ARG A 27 10.51 2.34 -11.14
C ARG A 27 9.38 3.12 -10.48
N ILE A 28 8.13 2.65 -10.59
CA ILE A 28 6.98 3.27 -9.91
C ILE A 28 7.15 3.18 -8.41
N LYS A 29 7.54 2.03 -7.88
CA LYS A 29 7.81 1.84 -6.46
C LYS A 29 8.88 2.81 -5.95
N GLU A 30 10.00 2.91 -6.63
CA GLU A 30 11.07 3.85 -6.29
C GLU A 30 10.59 5.30 -6.30
N ALA A 31 9.81 5.69 -7.32
CA ALA A 31 9.24 7.03 -7.42
C ALA A 31 8.27 7.33 -6.27
N ILE A 32 7.37 6.40 -5.92
CA ILE A 32 6.47 6.54 -4.78
C ILE A 32 7.27 6.81 -3.50
N PHE A 33 8.24 5.97 -3.17
CA PHE A 33 9.02 6.13 -1.95
C PHE A 33 9.92 7.37 -1.97
N SER A 34 10.35 7.84 -3.14
CA SER A 34 11.06 9.12 -3.28
C SER A 34 10.15 10.32 -2.99
N ILE A 35 8.90 10.28 -3.44
CA ILE A 35 7.92 11.34 -3.20
C ILE A 35 7.53 11.44 -1.72
N ILE A 36 7.27 10.32 -1.07
CA ILE A 36 6.89 10.32 0.36
C ILE A 36 8.06 10.65 1.29
N GLY A 37 9.30 10.42 0.84
CA GLY A 37 10.51 10.84 1.55
C GLY A 37 10.56 10.38 3.00
N ASP A 38 10.85 11.31 3.90
CA ASP A 38 11.03 11.05 5.33
C ASP A 38 9.75 10.63 6.07
N LYS A 39 8.56 10.80 5.45
CA LYS A 39 7.30 10.33 6.03
C LYS A 39 7.25 8.81 6.25
N ILE A 40 8.17 8.05 5.64
CA ILE A 40 8.26 6.60 5.86
C ILE A 40 8.96 6.24 7.18
N ALA A 41 9.79 7.11 7.73
CA ALA A 41 10.54 6.83 8.95
C ALA A 41 9.58 6.61 10.14
N ASP A 42 9.72 5.44 10.80
CA ASP A 42 8.87 4.99 11.91
C ASP A 42 7.37 4.92 11.61
N ALA A 43 6.96 5.08 10.34
CA ALA A 43 5.58 5.11 9.92
C ALA A 43 4.84 3.79 10.21
N ARG A 44 3.55 3.91 10.55
CA ARG A 44 2.58 2.82 10.53
C ARG A 44 2.04 2.70 9.10
N PHE A 45 2.52 1.70 8.40
CA PHE A 45 2.19 1.47 6.99
C PHE A 45 1.03 0.48 6.86
N LEU A 46 0.02 0.80 6.07
CA LEU A 46 -1.08 -0.10 5.71
C LEU A 46 -1.03 -0.38 4.22
N ASP A 47 -0.91 -1.64 3.85
CA ASP A 47 -0.95 -2.13 2.47
C ASP A 47 -2.28 -2.84 2.23
N LEU A 48 -3.15 -2.19 1.50
CA LEU A 48 -4.43 -2.74 1.05
C LEU A 48 -4.25 -3.35 -0.35
N TYR A 49 -4.74 -4.56 -0.57
CA TYR A 49 -4.48 -5.35 -1.78
C TYR A 49 -3.02 -5.78 -1.93
N SER A 50 -2.44 -6.30 -0.86
CA SER A 50 -0.96 -6.46 -0.71
C SER A 50 -0.29 -7.41 -1.71
N GLY A 51 -1.04 -8.29 -2.38
CA GLY A 51 -0.48 -9.25 -3.33
C GLY A 51 0.58 -10.13 -2.69
N THR A 52 1.84 -9.87 -2.96
CA THR A 52 2.99 -10.59 -2.37
C THR A 52 3.71 -9.82 -1.26
N GLY A 53 3.14 -8.69 -0.82
CA GLY A 53 3.68 -7.84 0.24
C GLY A 53 4.81 -6.91 -0.18
N ASN A 54 5.02 -6.72 -1.50
CA ASN A 54 6.16 -5.97 -2.03
C ASN A 54 6.24 -4.53 -1.49
N MET A 55 5.12 -3.81 -1.41
CA MET A 55 5.12 -2.41 -0.95
C MET A 55 5.37 -2.32 0.54
N ALA A 56 4.70 -3.14 1.35
CA ALA A 56 4.88 -3.16 2.79
C ALA A 56 6.31 -3.59 3.20
N ILE A 57 6.88 -4.58 2.52
CA ILE A 57 8.26 -5.04 2.78
C ILE A 57 9.27 -3.96 2.37
N GLU A 58 9.07 -3.28 1.24
CA GLU A 58 9.88 -2.14 0.83
C GLU A 58 9.81 -1.00 1.87
N ALA A 59 8.59 -0.68 2.37
CA ALA A 59 8.38 0.31 3.41
C ALA A 59 9.18 -0.02 4.69
N LEU A 60 9.11 -1.28 5.16
CA LEU A 60 9.88 -1.73 6.31
C LEU A 60 11.39 -1.66 6.08
N SER A 61 11.84 -2.00 4.87
CA SER A 61 13.26 -1.87 4.51
C SER A 61 13.75 -0.43 4.54
N ARG A 62 12.89 0.52 4.23
CA ARG A 62 13.17 1.96 4.21
C ARG A 62 12.96 2.65 5.55
N GLY A 63 12.58 1.92 6.60
CA GLY A 63 12.50 2.45 7.95
C GLY A 63 11.09 2.62 8.51
N ALA A 64 10.05 2.10 7.85
CA ALA A 64 8.73 2.04 8.48
C ALA A 64 8.81 1.27 9.80
N GLY A 65 8.15 1.78 10.83
CA GLY A 65 8.15 1.18 12.15
C GLY A 65 7.36 -0.13 12.18
N ARG A 66 6.20 -0.16 11.54
CA ARG A 66 5.31 -1.32 11.44
C ARG A 66 4.54 -1.33 10.13
N ALA A 67 4.16 -2.53 9.68
CA ALA A 67 3.30 -2.71 8.52
C ALA A 67 2.13 -3.66 8.81
N VAL A 68 0.97 -3.33 8.25
CA VAL A 68 -0.20 -4.21 8.19
C VAL A 68 -0.52 -4.46 6.72
N MET A 69 -0.70 -5.72 6.36
CA MET A 69 -0.99 -6.17 5.01
C MET A 69 -2.35 -6.86 4.96
N ILE A 70 -3.19 -6.47 4.02
CA ILE A 70 -4.51 -7.08 3.79
C ILE A 70 -4.50 -7.75 2.42
N GLU A 71 -4.80 -9.04 2.41
CA GLU A 71 -4.86 -9.83 1.19
C GLU A 71 -6.00 -10.86 1.30
N GLN A 72 -6.88 -10.91 0.31
CA GLN A 72 -8.01 -11.85 0.31
C GLN A 72 -7.65 -13.21 -0.29
N ASP A 73 -6.68 -13.25 -1.19
CA ASP A 73 -6.25 -14.48 -1.86
C ASP A 73 -5.33 -15.29 -0.95
N LYS A 74 -5.70 -16.56 -0.75
CA LYS A 74 -4.98 -17.47 0.16
C LYS A 74 -3.56 -17.76 -0.30
N GLU A 75 -3.35 -17.88 -1.60
CA GLU A 75 -2.04 -18.20 -2.17
C GLU A 75 -1.08 -17.00 -2.06
N ALA A 76 -1.57 -15.79 -2.38
CA ALA A 76 -0.80 -14.57 -2.19
C ALA A 76 -0.43 -14.37 -0.72
N LEU A 77 -1.36 -14.61 0.20
CA LEU A 77 -1.08 -14.52 1.64
C LEU A 77 0.03 -15.51 2.08
N ARG A 78 0.06 -16.72 1.54
CA ARG A 78 1.16 -17.67 1.81
C ARG A 78 2.50 -17.10 1.36
N ILE A 79 2.54 -16.49 0.17
CA ILE A 79 3.76 -15.85 -0.34
C ILE A 79 4.18 -14.69 0.57
N ILE A 80 3.25 -13.88 1.06
CA ILE A 80 3.56 -12.83 2.05
C ILE A 80 4.22 -13.43 3.29
N ILE A 81 3.62 -14.47 3.86
CA ILE A 81 4.14 -15.13 5.08
C ILE A 81 5.54 -15.68 4.84
N ASP A 82 5.76 -16.35 3.70
CA ASP A 82 7.08 -16.85 3.33
C ASP A 82 8.11 -15.72 3.20
N ASN A 83 7.76 -14.62 2.53
CA ASN A 83 8.62 -13.45 2.39
C ASN A 83 8.97 -12.82 3.74
N VAL A 84 7.98 -12.67 4.61
CA VAL A 84 8.14 -12.13 5.96
C VAL A 84 9.10 -12.97 6.78
N ASN A 85 8.94 -14.29 6.75
CA ASN A 85 9.80 -15.25 7.48
C ASN A 85 11.23 -15.25 6.93
N ASP A 86 11.40 -15.34 5.60
CA ASP A 86 12.71 -15.35 4.93
C ASP A 86 13.52 -14.07 5.21
N LEU A 87 12.82 -12.95 5.39
CA LEU A 87 13.40 -11.65 5.66
C LEU A 87 13.45 -11.30 7.16
N LYS A 88 12.95 -12.17 8.04
CA LYS A 88 12.89 -12.00 9.51
C LYS A 88 12.15 -10.73 9.93
N LEU A 89 11.00 -10.48 9.31
CA LEU A 89 10.17 -9.29 9.54
C LEU A 89 8.94 -9.54 10.42
N ASP A 90 8.76 -10.76 10.94
CA ASP A 90 7.60 -11.21 11.73
C ASP A 90 7.31 -10.34 12.97
N GLY A 91 8.33 -9.73 13.55
CA GLY A 91 8.19 -8.76 14.66
C GLY A 91 7.69 -7.37 14.25
N LYS A 92 7.78 -7.02 12.96
CA LYS A 92 7.49 -5.68 12.45
C LYS A 92 6.23 -5.58 11.60
N CYS A 93 5.65 -6.70 11.20
CA CYS A 93 4.46 -6.68 10.36
C CYS A 93 3.44 -7.76 10.72
N ARG A 94 2.22 -7.56 10.22
CA ARG A 94 1.12 -8.53 10.30
C ARG A 94 0.42 -8.59 8.95
N ALA A 95 0.11 -9.81 8.51
CA ALA A 95 -0.67 -10.05 7.30
C ALA A 95 -1.99 -10.74 7.67
N TYR A 96 -3.08 -10.26 7.12
CA TYR A 96 -4.41 -10.77 7.40
C TYR A 96 -5.13 -11.18 6.12
N LYS A 97 -5.69 -12.41 6.13
CA LYS A 97 -6.64 -12.80 5.10
C LYS A 97 -7.98 -12.12 5.34
N ASN A 98 -8.30 -11.14 4.55
CA ASN A 98 -9.60 -10.45 4.67
C ASN A 98 -9.96 -9.75 3.35
N ASP A 99 -11.25 -9.45 3.21
CA ASP A 99 -11.74 -8.45 2.27
C ASP A 99 -11.32 -7.05 2.74
N VAL A 100 -10.96 -6.17 1.80
CA VAL A 100 -10.41 -4.84 2.12
C VAL A 100 -11.44 -3.96 2.83
N PHE A 101 -12.70 -3.95 2.37
CA PHE A 101 -13.74 -3.12 2.98
C PHE A 101 -14.01 -3.53 4.42
N ARG A 102 -14.11 -4.84 4.65
CA ARG A 102 -14.26 -5.39 6.00
C ARG A 102 -13.05 -5.12 6.88
N ALA A 103 -11.85 -5.23 6.34
CA ALA A 103 -10.62 -4.94 7.08
C ALA A 103 -10.56 -3.47 7.51
N VAL A 104 -10.84 -2.53 6.61
CA VAL A 104 -10.88 -1.09 6.89
C VAL A 104 -11.90 -0.77 7.98
N GLU A 105 -13.10 -1.34 7.90
CA GLU A 105 -14.13 -1.18 8.93
C GLU A 105 -13.68 -1.68 10.32
N ILE A 106 -13.06 -2.86 10.37
CA ILE A 106 -12.53 -3.42 11.64
C ILE A 106 -11.43 -2.53 12.21
N LEU A 107 -10.54 -2.00 11.36
CA LEU A 107 -9.46 -1.10 11.76
C LEU A 107 -10.03 0.21 12.33
N GLY A 108 -11.05 0.79 11.70
CA GLY A 108 -11.76 1.97 12.20
C GLY A 108 -12.42 1.73 13.56
N ARG A 109 -13.19 0.65 13.70
CA ARG A 109 -13.82 0.28 15.00
C ARG A 109 -12.79 0.09 16.13
N LYS A 110 -11.55 -0.30 15.79
CA LYS A 110 -10.45 -0.44 16.74
C LYS A 110 -9.63 0.84 16.92
N ASN A 111 -10.07 1.97 16.37
CA ASN A 111 -9.38 3.25 16.39
C ASN A 111 -7.92 3.16 15.93
N LYS A 112 -7.63 2.30 14.93
CA LYS A 112 -6.28 2.19 14.36
C LYS A 112 -6.05 3.34 13.39
N LYS A 113 -4.88 3.95 13.48
CA LYS A 113 -4.46 5.04 12.59
C LYS A 113 -3.16 4.65 11.87
N PHE A 114 -3.05 5.06 10.61
CA PHE A 114 -1.89 4.78 9.76
C PHE A 114 -1.35 6.09 9.18
N ASP A 115 -0.04 6.16 9.14
CA ASP A 115 0.67 7.33 8.63
C ASP A 115 0.79 7.27 7.10
N VAL A 116 0.89 6.06 6.55
CA VAL A 116 0.90 5.81 5.12
C VAL A 116 -0.04 4.66 4.80
N ILE A 117 -0.98 4.88 3.89
CA ILE A 117 -1.89 3.85 3.36
C ILE A 117 -1.62 3.70 1.87
N PHE A 118 -1.32 2.49 1.42
CA PHE A 118 -1.13 2.16 0.02
C PHE A 118 -2.26 1.26 -0.48
N LEU A 119 -2.76 1.53 -1.70
CA LEU A 119 -3.73 0.69 -2.37
C LEU A 119 -3.42 0.56 -3.87
N ASP A 120 -3.41 -0.69 -4.38
CA ASP A 120 -3.36 -1.05 -5.80
C ASP A 120 -4.45 -2.11 -6.06
N PRO A 121 -5.72 -1.69 -6.11
CA PRO A 121 -6.85 -2.61 -6.27
C PRO A 121 -6.83 -3.29 -7.64
N PRO A 122 -7.48 -4.47 -7.77
CA PRO A 122 -7.66 -5.11 -9.07
C PRO A 122 -8.51 -4.20 -9.97
N TYR A 123 -8.29 -4.28 -11.29
CA TYR A 123 -9.05 -3.51 -12.30
C TYR A 123 -10.54 -3.92 -12.28
N LYS A 124 -11.30 -3.30 -11.39
CA LYS A 124 -12.75 -3.41 -11.28
C LYS A 124 -13.33 -2.01 -11.23
N GLU A 125 -14.46 -1.81 -11.84
CA GLU A 125 -15.12 -0.51 -11.92
C GLU A 125 -15.33 0.13 -10.54
N ASN A 126 -14.85 1.34 -10.39
CA ASN A 126 -14.99 2.20 -9.20
C ASN A 126 -14.45 1.61 -7.88
N ILE A 127 -13.57 0.59 -7.92
CA ILE A 127 -13.09 -0.02 -6.68
C ILE A 127 -12.13 0.89 -5.92
N THR A 128 -11.31 1.66 -6.62
CA THR A 128 -10.41 2.64 -6.03
C THR A 128 -11.20 3.69 -5.26
N GLU A 129 -12.20 4.30 -5.88
CA GLU A 129 -13.05 5.31 -5.27
C GLU A 129 -13.77 4.76 -4.03
N LYS A 130 -14.44 3.60 -4.15
CA LYS A 130 -15.12 2.95 -3.02
C LYS A 130 -14.17 2.65 -1.86
N THR A 131 -12.92 2.28 -2.15
CA THR A 131 -11.91 2.03 -1.12
C THR A 131 -11.53 3.33 -0.41
N LEU A 132 -11.35 4.42 -1.15
CA LEU A 132 -11.07 5.75 -0.59
C LEU A 132 -12.25 6.26 0.26
N GLU A 133 -13.49 6.09 -0.21
CA GLU A 133 -14.70 6.41 0.57
C GLU A 133 -14.70 5.65 1.88
N LYS A 134 -14.42 4.34 1.86
CA LYS A 134 -14.39 3.51 3.06
C LYS A 134 -13.26 3.92 4.02
N ILE A 135 -12.10 4.31 3.53
CA ILE A 135 -11.00 4.84 4.34
C ILE A 135 -11.43 6.15 5.02
N SER A 136 -12.05 7.06 4.26
CA SER A 136 -12.58 8.34 4.76
C SER A 136 -13.60 8.12 5.89
N GLU A 137 -14.62 7.28 5.66
CA GLU A 137 -15.67 6.96 6.63
C GLU A 137 -15.13 6.31 7.91
N SER A 138 -14.10 5.48 7.78
CA SER A 138 -13.53 4.73 8.90
C SER A 138 -12.45 5.50 9.66
N GLU A 139 -12.08 6.68 9.17
CA GLU A 139 -11.11 7.60 9.78
C GLU A 139 -9.79 6.93 10.19
N ILE A 140 -9.29 5.98 9.37
CA ILE A 140 -8.06 5.24 9.67
C ILE A 140 -6.77 5.95 9.25
N LEU A 141 -6.86 7.09 8.56
CA LEU A 141 -5.71 7.92 8.23
C LEU A 141 -5.31 8.75 9.47
N ALA A 142 -4.01 8.84 9.76
CA ALA A 142 -3.48 9.72 10.78
C ALA A 142 -3.58 11.20 10.33
N GLU A 143 -3.47 12.15 11.25
CA GLU A 143 -3.65 13.59 11.00
C GLU A 143 -2.75 14.10 9.85
N ASP A 144 -1.44 13.78 9.89
CA ASP A 144 -0.49 14.11 8.83
C ASP A 144 -0.26 12.96 7.84
N GLY A 145 -1.16 11.99 7.84
CA GLY A 145 -1.07 10.79 7.03
C GLY A 145 -1.30 11.05 5.55
N ILE A 146 -0.80 10.13 4.74
CA ILE A 146 -0.99 10.15 3.29
C ILE A 146 -1.56 8.84 2.79
N ILE A 147 -2.37 8.91 1.74
CA ILE A 147 -2.84 7.77 0.99
C ILE A 147 -2.20 7.80 -0.38
N ILE A 148 -1.73 6.65 -0.84
CA ILE A 148 -1.14 6.44 -2.15
C ILE A 148 -2.00 5.44 -2.89
N SER A 149 -2.61 5.87 -3.98
CA SER A 149 -3.48 5.02 -4.80
C SER A 149 -2.86 4.80 -6.17
N GLU A 150 -2.55 3.56 -6.50
CA GLU A 150 -2.15 3.16 -7.84
C GLU A 150 -3.39 2.64 -8.59
N HIS A 151 -3.65 3.15 -9.79
CA HIS A 151 -4.80 2.76 -10.59
C HIS A 151 -4.50 2.85 -12.10
N SER A 152 -5.43 2.37 -12.92
CA SER A 152 -5.32 2.43 -14.37
C SER A 152 -5.50 3.86 -14.89
N VAL A 153 -4.85 4.21 -16.01
CA VAL A 153 -5.08 5.47 -16.75
C VAL A 153 -6.53 5.64 -17.24
N TYR A 154 -7.28 4.55 -17.29
CA TYR A 154 -8.71 4.57 -17.68
C TYR A 154 -9.64 4.89 -16.50
N GLU A 155 -9.14 4.86 -15.28
CA GLU A 155 -9.89 5.20 -14.07
C GLU A 155 -9.55 6.64 -13.66
N LYS A 156 -10.55 7.52 -13.67
CA LYS A 156 -10.35 8.91 -13.26
C LYS A 156 -10.32 9.01 -11.74
N SER A 157 -9.26 9.61 -11.21
CA SER A 157 -9.19 9.96 -9.79
C SER A 157 -10.04 11.20 -9.51
N LYS A 158 -10.78 11.21 -8.41
CA LYS A 158 -11.50 12.40 -7.92
C LYS A 158 -10.58 13.31 -7.14
N ASP A 159 -10.81 14.62 -7.24
CA ASP A 159 -10.07 15.62 -6.46
C ASP A 159 -10.42 15.56 -4.97
N THR A 160 -11.64 15.13 -4.65
CA THR A 160 -12.12 14.99 -3.27
C THR A 160 -12.95 13.72 -3.12
N VAL A 161 -12.71 12.95 -2.06
CA VAL A 161 -13.48 11.75 -1.68
C VAL A 161 -13.71 11.79 -0.16
N GLY A 162 -14.94 12.12 0.25
CA GLY A 162 -15.25 12.37 1.67
C GLY A 162 -14.37 13.49 2.24
N ASN A 163 -13.59 13.19 3.29
CA ASN A 163 -12.63 14.13 3.87
C ASN A 163 -11.22 14.02 3.27
N LEU A 164 -11.05 13.28 2.18
CA LEU A 164 -9.77 13.11 1.51
C LEU A 164 -9.66 14.08 0.33
N VAL A 165 -8.53 14.77 0.22
CA VAL A 165 -8.23 15.72 -0.87
C VAL A 165 -6.97 15.26 -1.60
N LYS A 166 -7.08 15.16 -2.92
CA LYS A 166 -5.94 14.90 -3.80
C LYS A 166 -4.98 16.11 -3.78
N TYR A 167 -3.70 15.84 -3.59
CA TYR A 167 -2.68 16.90 -3.58
C TYR A 167 -1.56 16.68 -4.60
N ASP A 168 -1.42 15.45 -5.15
CA ASP A 168 -0.46 15.17 -6.21
C ASP A 168 -0.94 13.99 -7.07
N GLU A 169 -0.51 13.94 -8.32
CA GLU A 169 -0.81 12.87 -9.26
C GLU A 169 0.33 12.70 -10.24
N ARG A 170 0.72 11.46 -10.51
CA ARG A 170 1.81 11.10 -11.42
C ARG A 170 1.37 10.06 -12.44
N ASP A 171 1.61 10.34 -13.71
CA ASP A 171 1.34 9.44 -14.83
C ASP A 171 2.59 8.63 -15.19
N TYR A 172 2.42 7.32 -15.23
CA TYR A 172 3.44 6.34 -15.64
C TYR A 172 2.98 5.53 -16.87
N ASN A 173 2.42 6.17 -17.87
CA ASN A 173 1.91 5.64 -19.13
C ASN A 173 0.65 4.75 -19.02
N LYS A 174 0.72 3.66 -18.27
CA LYS A 174 -0.39 2.69 -18.09
C LYS A 174 -0.98 2.71 -16.69
N LYS A 175 -0.30 3.40 -15.78
CA LYS A 175 -0.65 3.49 -14.38
C LYS A 175 -0.56 4.94 -13.92
N ILE A 176 -1.51 5.34 -13.12
CA ILE A 176 -1.51 6.62 -12.42
C ILE A 176 -1.30 6.34 -10.93
N VAL A 177 -0.49 7.17 -10.30
CA VAL A 177 -0.32 7.17 -8.85
C VAL A 177 -0.85 8.50 -8.32
N THR A 178 -1.88 8.43 -7.50
CA THR A 178 -2.55 9.60 -6.92
C THR A 178 -2.31 9.63 -5.41
N PHE A 179 -2.05 10.82 -4.90
CA PHE A 179 -1.77 11.05 -3.48
C PHE A 179 -2.89 11.87 -2.85
N TYR A 180 -3.41 11.36 -1.73
CA TYR A 180 -4.45 12.03 -0.93
C TYR A 180 -3.95 12.30 0.49
N LYS A 181 -4.52 13.34 1.09
CA LYS A 181 -4.36 13.67 2.52
C LYS A 181 -5.73 14.02 3.11
N SER A 182 -5.83 14.06 4.43
CA SER A 182 -7.02 14.58 5.08
C SER A 182 -7.16 16.10 4.85
N SER A 183 -8.39 16.56 4.70
CA SER A 183 -8.77 17.98 4.69
C SER A 183 -9.09 18.52 6.08
N LEU A 184 -9.06 17.66 7.11
CA LEU A 184 -9.36 17.98 8.50
C LEU A 184 -8.09 18.38 9.25
#